data_64614a832a70593f537006ed45be203c
#
_entry.id   64614a832a70593f537006ed45be203c
#
_cell.length_a   1.000
_cell.length_b   1.000
_cell.length_c   1.000
_cell.angle_alpha   90.00
_cell.angle_beta   90.00
_cell.angle_gamma   90.00
#
_symmetry.space_group_name_H-M   'P 1'
#
loop_
_entity.id
_entity.type
_entity.pdbx_description
1 polymer ?
#
loop_
_entity_poly.entity_id
_entity_poly.type
_entity_poly.pdbx_seq_one_letter_code
_entity_poly.pdbx_strand_id
1 'polypeptide(L)'
;MGQPEKRVEERVRDWGVVVQDMMETQTSFILFGKRGNQSVVLKVIRQPGDEWRCGEVLAAFDGRGTARVFEYTEGAVLLERLNPGTPLASLALEGRDEEATEILADVIGRMSQAPELSPERLKAFASAQDWGKGFQRYLASGDNQIPRSLVEQGQRLYFDLCASQRDVRLLHGDLQHYNVLFDSDRGWLAIDPKGVIGAIEYEIGAGLRNPCEKPEMFASPVTVEKRLKCFESKLKLEPDRALAWGFAQAVLSAIWSVEDGFAVDAGNPSLRLADAIWPILK
;
A
#
# COMPACT_ATOMS: atom_id res chain seq x y z
N MET A 1 29.78 -10.95 -5.04
CA MET A 1 28.49 -10.39 -5.50
C MET A 1 27.36 -11.22 -4.96
N GLY A 2 26.45 -10.64 -4.22
CA GLY A 2 25.29 -11.35 -3.68
C GLY A 2 24.29 -11.72 -4.78
N GLN A 3 23.32 -12.60 -4.45
CA GLN A 3 22.27 -12.97 -5.41
C GLN A 3 21.45 -11.75 -5.92
N PRO A 4 21.13 -10.72 -5.07
CA PRO A 4 20.38 -9.55 -5.54
C PRO A 4 21.12 -8.70 -6.57
N GLU A 5 22.40 -8.44 -6.38
CA GLU A 5 23.23 -7.65 -7.32
C GLU A 5 23.36 -8.34 -8.68
N LYS A 6 23.50 -9.67 -8.69
CA LYS A 6 23.50 -10.46 -9.91
C LYS A 6 22.18 -10.31 -10.68
N ARG A 7 21.03 -10.32 -9.98
CA ARG A 7 19.73 -10.06 -10.62
C ARG A 7 19.64 -8.66 -11.22
N VAL A 8 20.23 -7.65 -10.58
CA VAL A 8 20.28 -6.29 -11.14
C VAL A 8 20.99 -6.32 -12.50
N GLU A 9 22.20 -6.92 -12.57
CA GLU A 9 22.97 -7.01 -13.81
C GLU A 9 22.22 -7.79 -14.90
N GLU A 10 21.60 -8.91 -14.52
CA GLU A 10 20.78 -9.70 -15.45
C GLU A 10 19.63 -8.89 -16.01
N ARG A 11 18.83 -8.21 -15.16
CA ARG A 11 17.67 -7.42 -15.62
C ARG A 11 18.08 -6.20 -16.43
N VAL A 12 19.15 -5.50 -16.05
CA VAL A 12 19.71 -4.39 -16.83
C VAL A 12 20.06 -4.83 -18.25
N ARG A 13 20.78 -5.98 -18.38
CA ARG A 13 21.14 -6.53 -19.67
C ARG A 13 19.93 -7.02 -20.46
N ASP A 14 19.08 -7.86 -19.83
CA ASP A 14 17.99 -8.56 -20.52
C ASP A 14 16.90 -7.59 -21.00
N TRP A 15 16.68 -6.48 -20.27
CA TRP A 15 15.71 -5.46 -20.61
C TRP A 15 16.29 -4.24 -21.31
N GLY A 16 17.59 -4.27 -21.60
CA GLY A 16 18.28 -3.24 -22.40
C GLY A 16 18.28 -1.86 -21.73
N VAL A 17 18.40 -1.81 -20.41
CA VAL A 17 18.40 -0.56 -19.65
C VAL A 17 19.78 0.05 -19.61
N VAL A 18 19.91 1.32 -20.02
CA VAL A 18 21.12 2.13 -19.80
C VAL A 18 20.93 2.89 -18.50
N VAL A 19 21.59 2.42 -17.45
CA VAL A 19 21.48 2.99 -16.10
C VAL A 19 22.18 4.34 -16.05
N GLN A 20 21.52 5.33 -15.46
CA GLN A 20 22.01 6.70 -15.26
C GLN A 20 22.23 7.01 -13.79
N ASP A 21 21.40 6.46 -12.91
CA ASP A 21 21.47 6.67 -11.47
C ASP A 21 20.88 5.46 -10.75
N MET A 22 21.26 5.26 -9.48
CA MET A 22 20.78 4.15 -8.66
C MET A 22 20.59 4.61 -7.22
N MET A 23 19.49 4.17 -6.65
CA MET A 23 19.17 4.33 -5.24
C MET A 23 18.96 2.95 -4.61
N GLU A 24 19.47 2.76 -3.41
CA GLU A 24 19.23 1.56 -2.62
C GLU A 24 18.24 1.84 -1.51
N THR A 25 17.29 0.94 -1.35
CA THR A 25 16.39 0.91 -0.20
C THR A 25 16.66 -0.34 0.64
N GLN A 26 16.00 -0.45 1.77
CA GLN A 26 16.09 -1.64 2.60
C GLN A 26 15.63 -2.90 1.85
N THR A 27 14.62 -2.79 0.98
CA THR A 27 13.97 -3.91 0.30
C THR A 27 14.37 -4.05 -1.17
N SER A 28 14.90 -3.00 -1.82
CA SER A 28 15.05 -2.96 -3.27
C SER A 28 16.25 -2.15 -3.75
N PHE A 29 16.67 -2.42 -4.99
CA PHE A 29 17.47 -1.53 -5.83
C PHE A 29 16.53 -0.82 -6.80
N ILE A 30 16.63 0.51 -6.88
CA ILE A 30 15.84 1.37 -7.79
C ILE A 30 16.85 2.00 -8.76
N LEU A 31 16.77 1.63 -10.03
CA LEU A 31 17.67 2.13 -11.06
C LEU A 31 16.90 3.06 -12.00
N PHE A 32 17.39 4.27 -12.13
CA PHE A 32 16.87 5.25 -13.09
C PHE A 32 17.72 5.17 -14.36
N GLY A 33 17.06 5.15 -15.52
CA GLY A 33 17.78 5.00 -16.76
C GLY A 33 16.92 5.23 -18.00
N LYS A 34 17.43 4.72 -19.11
CA LYS A 34 16.75 4.78 -20.42
C LYS A 34 16.73 3.38 -21.07
N ARG A 35 15.60 3.12 -21.77
CA ARG A 35 15.48 2.03 -22.73
C ARG A 35 15.17 2.66 -24.11
N GLY A 36 16.19 2.70 -24.98
CA GLY A 36 16.13 3.55 -26.17
C GLY A 36 15.93 5.03 -25.80
N ASN A 37 14.86 5.65 -26.29
CA ASN A 37 14.53 7.03 -25.98
C ASN A 37 13.59 7.20 -24.77
N GLN A 38 13.10 6.10 -24.18
CA GLN A 38 12.18 6.13 -23.06
C GLN A 38 12.94 6.22 -21.73
N SER A 39 12.53 7.16 -20.88
CA SER A 39 12.97 7.19 -19.48
C SER A 39 12.25 6.09 -18.70
N VAL A 40 12.99 5.30 -17.95
CA VAL A 40 12.48 4.11 -17.24
C VAL A 40 13.00 4.05 -15.80
N VAL A 41 12.28 3.32 -14.96
CA VAL A 41 12.72 2.91 -13.63
C VAL A 41 12.72 1.38 -13.58
N LEU A 42 13.85 0.80 -13.22
CA LEU A 42 13.98 -0.62 -12.95
C LEU A 42 14.04 -0.80 -11.43
N LYS A 43 13.04 -1.48 -10.87
CA LYS A 43 13.04 -1.91 -9.47
C LYS A 43 13.41 -3.38 -9.40
N VAL A 44 14.42 -3.73 -8.59
CA VAL A 44 14.83 -5.11 -8.30
C VAL A 44 14.75 -5.34 -6.80
N ILE A 45 13.89 -6.24 -6.38
CA ILE A 45 13.59 -6.55 -4.98
C ILE A 45 14.69 -7.49 -4.44
N ARG A 46 15.21 -7.20 -3.24
CA ARG A 46 16.39 -7.90 -2.69
C ARG A 46 16.09 -9.35 -2.33
N GLN A 47 14.90 -9.63 -1.81
CA GLN A 47 14.51 -10.98 -1.38
C GLN A 47 13.00 -11.19 -1.51
N PRO A 48 12.51 -12.44 -1.64
CA PRO A 48 11.09 -12.73 -1.63
C PRO A 48 10.38 -12.17 -0.39
N GLY A 49 9.22 -11.58 -0.61
CA GLY A 49 8.36 -10.94 0.38
C GLY A 49 7.12 -10.35 -0.29
N ASP A 50 6.42 -9.47 0.39
CA ASP A 50 5.13 -8.91 -0.06
C ASP A 50 5.21 -8.20 -1.41
N GLU A 51 6.34 -7.55 -1.71
CA GLU A 51 6.54 -6.83 -2.97
C GLU A 51 7.04 -7.71 -4.12
N TRP A 52 7.31 -9.01 -3.88
CA TRP A 52 7.96 -9.90 -4.85
C TRP A 52 7.25 -9.98 -6.20
N ARG A 53 5.93 -9.79 -6.18
CA ARG A 53 5.07 -9.82 -7.36
C ARG A 53 4.54 -8.44 -7.76
N CYS A 54 5.15 -7.33 -7.30
CA CYS A 54 4.67 -5.98 -7.56
C CYS A 54 4.48 -5.68 -9.06
N GLY A 55 5.35 -6.19 -9.92
CA GLY A 55 5.25 -6.04 -11.37
C GLY A 55 4.00 -6.68 -11.95
N GLU A 56 3.63 -7.87 -11.47
CA GLU A 56 2.41 -8.55 -11.89
C GLU A 56 1.14 -7.81 -11.41
N VAL A 57 1.19 -7.29 -10.17
CA VAL A 57 0.09 -6.47 -9.63
C VAL A 57 -0.11 -5.20 -10.44
N LEU A 58 0.96 -4.46 -10.74
CA LEU A 58 0.88 -3.25 -11.57
C LEU A 58 0.39 -3.56 -12.98
N ALA A 59 0.87 -4.65 -13.60
CA ALA A 59 0.43 -5.07 -14.91
C ALA A 59 -1.08 -5.41 -14.95
N ALA A 60 -1.62 -5.94 -13.86
CA ALA A 60 -3.05 -6.23 -13.74
C ALA A 60 -3.93 -4.98 -13.75
N PHE A 61 -3.42 -3.84 -13.25
CA PHE A 61 -4.13 -2.56 -13.32
C PHE A 61 -4.06 -1.89 -14.70
N ASP A 62 -3.24 -2.39 -15.60
CA ASP A 62 -3.15 -1.92 -17.00
C ASP A 62 -2.94 -0.40 -17.14
N GLY A 63 -2.14 0.19 -16.27
CA GLY A 63 -1.87 1.64 -16.22
C GLY A 63 -3.05 2.50 -15.76
N ARG A 64 -4.14 1.91 -15.27
CA ARG A 64 -5.30 2.62 -14.74
C ARG A 64 -5.03 3.08 -13.31
N GLY A 65 -4.68 4.36 -13.17
CA GLY A 65 -4.27 4.92 -11.89
C GLY A 65 -2.88 4.48 -11.42
N THR A 66 -2.13 3.71 -12.20
CA THR A 66 -0.80 3.21 -11.87
C THR A 66 0.24 3.59 -12.91
N ALA A 67 1.52 3.53 -12.56
CA ALA A 67 2.62 3.58 -13.51
C ALA A 67 2.51 2.43 -14.51
N ARG A 68 2.88 2.68 -15.77
CA ARG A 68 2.90 1.66 -16.82
C ARG A 68 4.05 0.69 -16.62
N VAL A 69 3.75 -0.59 -16.77
CA VAL A 69 4.73 -1.67 -16.76
C VAL A 69 5.18 -1.95 -18.19
N PHE A 70 6.49 -2.01 -18.40
CA PHE A 70 7.06 -2.42 -19.67
C PHE A 70 7.47 -3.90 -19.66
N GLU A 71 8.12 -4.31 -18.56
CA GLU A 71 8.54 -5.70 -18.35
C GLU A 71 8.40 -6.04 -16.88
N TYR A 72 8.16 -7.30 -16.57
CA TYR A 72 8.22 -7.79 -15.19
C TYR A 72 8.57 -9.27 -15.10
N THR A 73 9.09 -9.62 -13.97
CA THR A 73 9.25 -11.01 -13.51
C THR A 73 9.15 -11.01 -11.98
N GLU A 74 9.13 -12.18 -11.37
CA GLU A 74 9.24 -12.24 -9.91
C GLU A 74 10.50 -11.52 -9.43
N GLY A 75 10.30 -10.62 -8.46
CA GLY A 75 11.37 -9.82 -7.86
C GLY A 75 11.94 -8.70 -8.72
N ALA A 76 11.37 -8.38 -9.90
CA ALA A 76 11.79 -7.23 -10.70
C ALA A 76 10.67 -6.69 -11.59
N VAL A 77 10.67 -5.36 -11.78
CA VAL A 77 9.74 -4.66 -12.68
C VAL A 77 10.43 -3.47 -13.36
N LEU A 78 10.15 -3.27 -14.64
CA LEU A 78 10.56 -2.12 -15.43
C LEU A 78 9.33 -1.25 -15.70
N LEU A 79 9.38 -0.02 -15.22
CA LEU A 79 8.28 0.95 -15.25
C LEU A 79 8.62 2.16 -16.12
N GLU A 80 7.60 2.88 -16.57
CA GLU A 80 7.80 4.27 -16.99
C GLU A 80 8.37 5.09 -15.83
N ARG A 81 9.22 6.06 -16.17
CA ARG A 81 9.71 7.02 -15.18
C ARG A 81 8.73 8.18 -15.12
N LEU A 82 8.08 8.36 -13.98
CA LEU A 82 7.19 9.48 -13.72
C LEU A 82 8.02 10.76 -13.54
N ASN A 83 7.60 11.86 -14.11
CA ASN A 83 8.30 13.14 -14.08
C ASN A 83 7.35 14.30 -13.72
N PRO A 84 7.63 15.06 -12.66
CA PRO A 84 8.83 15.06 -11.82
C PRO A 84 8.91 13.88 -10.83
N GLY A 85 7.83 13.11 -10.61
CA GLY A 85 7.80 12.02 -9.64
C GLY A 85 7.67 12.51 -8.20
N THR A 86 7.08 13.69 -7.99
CA THR A 86 6.84 14.24 -6.65
C THR A 86 5.83 13.39 -5.89
N PRO A 87 6.12 12.91 -4.67
CA PRO A 87 5.18 12.11 -3.90
C PRO A 87 4.00 12.94 -3.39
N LEU A 88 2.83 12.32 -3.33
CA LEU A 88 1.61 12.93 -2.80
C LEU A 88 1.75 13.37 -1.34
N ALA A 89 2.65 12.71 -0.60
CA ALA A 89 2.99 13.09 0.76
C ALA A 89 3.40 14.56 0.89
N SER A 90 4.05 15.14 -0.13
CA SER A 90 4.42 16.56 -0.13
C SER A 90 3.22 17.47 0.04
N LEU A 91 2.09 17.20 -0.66
CA LEU A 91 0.86 17.98 -0.51
C LEU A 91 0.28 17.89 0.90
N ALA A 92 0.18 16.69 1.45
CA ALA A 92 -0.35 16.49 2.80
C ALA A 92 0.51 17.21 3.84
N LEU A 93 1.84 17.11 3.74
CA LEU A 93 2.80 17.74 4.64
C LEU A 93 2.79 19.27 4.57
N GLU A 94 2.39 19.83 3.42
CA GLU A 94 2.16 21.27 3.21
C GLU A 94 0.80 21.76 3.75
N GLY A 95 0.00 20.88 4.36
CA GLY A 95 -1.31 21.21 4.93
C GLY A 95 -2.49 21.08 3.96
N ARG A 96 -2.29 20.46 2.80
CA ARG A 96 -3.32 20.18 1.77
C ARG A 96 -3.85 18.76 1.88
N ASP A 97 -4.16 18.33 3.10
CA ASP A 97 -4.56 16.95 3.41
C ASP A 97 -5.86 16.52 2.73
N GLU A 98 -6.83 17.43 2.63
CA GLU A 98 -8.10 17.17 1.96
C GLU A 98 -7.89 16.89 0.47
N GLU A 99 -7.09 17.72 -0.20
CA GLU A 99 -6.74 17.52 -1.61
C GLU A 99 -5.95 16.22 -1.82
N ALA A 100 -5.00 15.91 -0.92
CA ALA A 100 -4.26 14.66 -0.99
C ALA A 100 -5.19 13.44 -0.85
N THR A 101 -6.19 13.52 0.03
CA THR A 101 -7.20 12.47 0.21
C THR A 101 -8.08 12.32 -1.02
N GLU A 102 -8.49 13.41 -1.66
CA GLU A 102 -9.26 13.38 -2.92
C GLU A 102 -8.46 12.71 -4.03
N ILE A 103 -7.16 13.00 -4.14
CA ILE A 103 -6.27 12.39 -5.11
C ILE A 103 -6.13 10.87 -4.85
N LEU A 104 -5.95 10.45 -3.61
CA LEU A 104 -5.93 9.03 -3.26
C LEU A 104 -7.24 8.34 -3.69
N ALA A 105 -8.39 8.94 -3.40
CA ALA A 105 -9.68 8.40 -3.79
C ALA A 105 -9.82 8.30 -5.32
N ASP A 106 -9.37 9.32 -6.07
CA ASP A 106 -9.40 9.30 -7.54
C ASP A 106 -8.47 8.23 -8.12
N VAL A 107 -7.29 8.00 -7.52
CA VAL A 107 -6.37 6.91 -7.91
C VAL A 107 -7.02 5.55 -7.68
N ILE A 108 -7.61 5.31 -6.50
CA ILE A 108 -8.37 4.08 -6.20
C ILE A 108 -9.51 3.89 -7.20
N GLY A 109 -10.27 4.95 -7.48
CA GLY A 109 -11.37 4.91 -8.44
C GLY A 109 -10.94 4.50 -9.84
N ARG A 110 -9.80 5.00 -10.33
CA ARG A 110 -9.22 4.59 -11.62
C ARG A 110 -8.72 3.14 -11.61
N MET A 111 -8.04 2.72 -10.53
CA MET A 111 -7.59 1.33 -10.37
C MET A 111 -8.77 0.35 -10.34
N SER A 112 -9.88 0.73 -9.72
CA SER A 112 -11.10 -0.08 -9.65
C SER A 112 -11.78 -0.33 -11.01
N GLN A 113 -11.38 0.41 -12.04
CA GLN A 113 -11.84 0.22 -13.43
C GLN A 113 -10.94 -0.75 -14.23
N ALA A 114 -9.90 -1.31 -13.60
CA ALA A 114 -9.06 -2.32 -14.25
C ALA A 114 -9.90 -3.57 -14.59
N PRO A 115 -9.50 -4.33 -15.63
CA PRO A 115 -10.14 -5.57 -15.97
C PRO A 115 -10.15 -6.55 -14.80
N GLU A 116 -11.27 -7.22 -14.58
CA GLU A 116 -11.35 -8.26 -13.56
C GLU A 116 -10.40 -9.42 -13.89
N LEU A 117 -9.69 -9.88 -12.88
CA LEU A 117 -8.87 -11.08 -13.02
C LEU A 117 -9.75 -12.34 -12.92
N SER A 118 -9.38 -13.38 -13.65
CA SER A 118 -10.04 -14.68 -13.48
C SER A 118 -9.83 -15.23 -12.05
N PRO A 119 -10.76 -16.06 -11.55
CA PRO A 119 -10.62 -16.66 -10.23
C PRO A 119 -9.30 -17.42 -10.02
N GLU A 120 -8.74 -18.03 -11.10
CA GLU A 120 -7.45 -18.71 -11.05
C GLU A 120 -6.30 -17.73 -10.81
N ARG A 121 -6.34 -16.58 -11.47
CA ARG A 121 -5.33 -15.53 -11.30
C ARG A 121 -5.42 -14.88 -9.92
N LEU A 122 -6.64 -14.66 -9.40
CA LEU A 122 -6.83 -14.12 -8.05
C LEU A 122 -6.20 -15.02 -6.98
N LYS A 123 -6.29 -16.35 -7.12
CA LYS A 123 -5.68 -17.31 -6.17
C LYS A 123 -4.15 -17.23 -6.06
N ALA A 124 -3.51 -16.56 -7.01
CA ALA A 124 -2.07 -16.37 -6.98
C ALA A 124 -1.61 -15.27 -6.02
N PHE A 125 -2.53 -14.46 -5.51
CA PHE A 125 -2.24 -13.37 -4.57
C PHE A 125 -2.75 -13.72 -3.16
N ALA A 126 -2.08 -13.17 -2.13
CA ALA A 126 -2.56 -13.29 -0.76
C ALA A 126 -3.91 -12.57 -0.61
N SER A 127 -4.78 -13.12 0.21
CA SER A 127 -6.03 -12.46 0.59
C SER A 127 -5.86 -11.58 1.84
N ALA A 128 -6.78 -10.65 2.05
CA ALA A 128 -6.87 -9.94 3.31
C ALA A 128 -6.93 -10.91 4.51
N GLN A 129 -7.63 -12.04 4.37
CA GLN A 129 -7.67 -13.08 5.40
C GLN A 129 -6.28 -13.69 5.69
N ASP A 130 -5.44 -13.88 4.65
CA ASP A 130 -4.07 -14.38 4.85
C ASP A 130 -3.21 -13.38 5.61
N TRP A 131 -3.33 -12.09 5.31
CA TRP A 131 -2.63 -11.04 6.03
C TRP A 131 -3.08 -10.94 7.49
N GLY A 132 -4.38 -11.15 7.76
CA GLY A 132 -4.94 -11.20 9.11
C GLY A 132 -4.33 -12.27 10.02
N LYS A 133 -3.62 -13.27 9.47
CA LYS A 133 -2.87 -14.26 10.27
C LYS A 133 -1.80 -13.63 11.17
N GLY A 134 -1.38 -12.40 10.88
CA GLY A 134 -0.50 -11.59 11.74
C GLY A 134 -1.05 -11.47 13.17
N PHE A 135 -2.35 -11.27 13.33
CA PHE A 135 -2.99 -11.23 14.66
C PHE A 135 -2.74 -12.53 15.45
N GLN A 136 -2.91 -13.68 14.81
CA GLN A 136 -2.75 -14.99 15.46
C GLN A 136 -1.29 -15.21 15.83
N ARG A 137 -0.35 -14.87 14.95
CA ARG A 137 1.09 -14.97 15.23
C ARG A 137 1.50 -14.10 16.40
N TYR A 138 1.04 -12.84 16.43
CA TYR A 138 1.35 -11.92 17.52
C TYR A 138 0.79 -12.42 18.86
N LEU A 139 -0.47 -12.85 18.92
CA LEU A 139 -1.07 -13.38 20.14
C LEU A 139 -0.39 -14.66 20.66
N ALA A 140 0.20 -15.46 19.76
CA ALA A 140 0.93 -16.69 20.10
C ALA A 140 2.38 -16.42 20.49
N SER A 141 2.98 -15.29 20.09
CA SER A 141 4.39 -14.96 20.36
C SER A 141 4.67 -14.66 21.84
N GLY A 142 3.65 -14.24 22.59
CA GLY A 142 3.79 -13.76 23.96
C GLY A 142 4.33 -12.32 24.06
N ASP A 143 4.48 -11.62 22.93
CA ASP A 143 4.81 -10.20 22.92
C ASP A 143 3.70 -9.36 23.58
N ASN A 144 4.08 -8.27 24.24
CA ASN A 144 3.19 -7.43 25.03
C ASN A 144 3.35 -5.92 24.74
N GLN A 145 4.03 -5.56 23.65
CA GLN A 145 4.20 -4.16 23.24
C GLN A 145 2.86 -3.52 22.86
N ILE A 146 1.92 -4.30 22.31
CA ILE A 146 0.57 -3.88 21.99
C ILE A 146 -0.40 -4.50 23.00
N PRO A 147 -1.30 -3.73 23.64
CA PRO A 147 -2.26 -4.27 24.60
C PRO A 147 -3.05 -5.45 24.01
N ARG A 148 -3.02 -6.58 24.69
CA ARG A 148 -3.67 -7.82 24.23
C ARG A 148 -5.15 -7.62 23.88
N SER A 149 -5.88 -6.87 24.70
CA SER A 149 -7.30 -6.56 24.45
C SER A 149 -7.52 -5.81 23.13
N LEU A 150 -6.62 -4.89 22.76
CA LEU A 150 -6.66 -4.16 21.50
C LEU A 150 -6.43 -5.10 20.30
N VAL A 151 -5.45 -5.99 20.43
CA VAL A 151 -5.14 -7.00 19.41
C VAL A 151 -6.32 -7.96 19.21
N GLU A 152 -6.94 -8.44 20.29
CA GLU A 152 -8.11 -9.33 20.23
C GLU A 152 -9.35 -8.64 19.63
N GLN A 153 -9.53 -7.33 19.89
CA GLN A 153 -10.60 -6.53 19.27
C GLN A 153 -10.36 -6.35 17.78
N GLY A 154 -9.14 -5.94 17.40
CA GLY A 154 -8.73 -5.81 16.01
C GLY A 154 -8.88 -7.11 15.24
N GLN A 155 -8.46 -8.23 15.84
CA GLN A 155 -8.58 -9.55 15.25
C GLN A 155 -10.04 -9.93 14.97
N ARG A 156 -10.93 -9.82 15.96
CA ARG A 156 -12.36 -10.14 15.77
C ARG A 156 -12.95 -9.33 14.64
N LEU A 157 -12.80 -8.02 14.71
CA LEU A 157 -13.34 -7.13 13.69
C LEU A 157 -12.77 -7.42 12.31
N TYR A 158 -11.47 -7.66 12.21
CA TYR A 158 -10.81 -7.98 10.95
C TYR A 158 -11.39 -9.25 10.30
N PHE A 159 -11.54 -10.32 11.06
CA PHE A 159 -12.07 -11.58 10.52
C PHE A 159 -13.57 -11.53 10.23
N ASP A 160 -14.36 -10.79 11.01
CA ASP A 160 -15.77 -10.53 10.72
C ASP A 160 -15.93 -9.75 9.40
N LEU A 161 -15.06 -8.76 9.17
CA LEU A 161 -15.00 -8.01 7.91
C LEU A 161 -14.59 -8.91 6.75
N CYS A 162 -13.58 -9.77 6.93
CA CYS A 162 -13.18 -10.76 5.93
C CYS A 162 -14.30 -11.73 5.57
N ALA A 163 -15.03 -12.23 6.56
CA ALA A 163 -16.13 -13.18 6.36
C ALA A 163 -17.34 -12.56 5.63
N SER A 164 -17.50 -11.24 5.73
CA SER A 164 -18.62 -10.50 5.13
C SER A 164 -18.23 -9.68 3.89
N GLN A 165 -17.06 -9.89 3.32
CA GLN A 165 -16.62 -9.20 2.11
C GLN A 165 -17.54 -9.49 0.91
N ARG A 166 -17.76 -8.44 0.11
CA ARG A 166 -18.44 -8.53 -1.18
C ARG A 166 -17.52 -7.94 -2.25
N ASP A 167 -17.71 -8.37 -3.50
CA ASP A 167 -16.99 -7.80 -4.66
C ASP A 167 -15.47 -7.74 -4.46
N VAL A 168 -14.89 -8.86 -3.98
CA VAL A 168 -13.46 -8.98 -3.75
C VAL A 168 -12.70 -8.91 -5.07
N ARG A 169 -11.61 -8.15 -5.05
CA ARG A 169 -10.75 -7.90 -6.22
C ARG A 169 -9.29 -7.79 -5.82
N LEU A 170 -8.41 -7.72 -6.81
CA LEU A 170 -7.03 -7.35 -6.57
C LEU A 170 -6.98 -5.87 -6.18
N LEU A 171 -6.34 -5.59 -5.06
CA LEU A 171 -6.07 -4.27 -4.52
C LEU A 171 -4.56 -3.99 -4.56
N HIS A 172 -4.19 -2.73 -4.48
CA HIS A 172 -2.79 -2.32 -4.31
C HIS A 172 -2.21 -2.86 -2.99
N GLY A 173 -2.99 -2.78 -1.93
CA GLY A 173 -2.67 -3.33 -0.61
C GLY A 173 -1.74 -2.47 0.25
N ASP A 174 -1.15 -1.40 -0.30
CA ASP A 174 -0.36 -0.41 0.43
C ASP A 174 -0.45 0.97 -0.23
N LEU A 175 -1.68 1.35 -0.63
CA LEU A 175 -1.89 2.63 -1.29
C LEU A 175 -1.89 3.77 -0.28
N GLN A 176 -0.79 4.49 -0.22
CA GLN A 176 -0.56 5.59 0.70
C GLN A 176 0.20 6.73 0.00
N HIS A 177 0.37 7.84 0.67
CA HIS A 177 0.86 9.11 0.12
C HIS A 177 2.24 9.06 -0.54
N TYR A 178 3.14 8.16 -0.11
CA TYR A 178 4.46 7.98 -0.75
C TYR A 178 4.42 7.07 -1.96
N ASN A 179 3.38 6.22 -2.07
CA ASN A 179 3.18 5.30 -3.18
C ASN A 179 2.32 5.90 -4.31
N VAL A 180 2.04 7.22 -4.24
CA VAL A 180 1.37 7.97 -5.32
C VAL A 180 2.26 9.14 -5.72
N LEU A 181 2.68 9.13 -6.99
CA LEU A 181 3.61 10.12 -7.54
C LEU A 181 2.94 10.94 -8.65
N PHE A 182 3.32 12.21 -8.74
CA PHE A 182 2.85 13.12 -9.78
C PHE A 182 3.67 12.96 -11.06
N ASP A 183 2.97 12.87 -12.18
CA ASP A 183 3.52 12.92 -13.54
C ASP A 183 2.87 14.07 -14.32
N SER A 184 3.67 14.88 -15.02
CA SER A 184 3.18 16.07 -15.73
C SER A 184 2.20 15.76 -16.87
N ASP A 185 2.30 14.59 -17.48
CA ASP A 185 1.45 14.18 -18.60
C ASP A 185 0.24 13.37 -18.16
N ARG A 186 0.36 12.58 -17.08
CA ARG A 186 -0.63 11.61 -16.65
C ARG A 186 -1.28 11.89 -15.29
N GLY A 187 -0.81 12.94 -14.59
CA GLY A 187 -1.28 13.27 -13.25
C GLY A 187 -0.77 12.28 -12.18
N TRP A 188 -1.55 12.05 -11.14
CA TRP A 188 -1.16 11.22 -10.01
C TRP A 188 -1.32 9.73 -10.30
N LEU A 189 -0.29 8.94 -10.02
CA LEU A 189 -0.20 7.52 -10.37
C LEU A 189 0.40 6.72 -9.21
N ALA A 190 -0.18 5.55 -8.95
CA ALA A 190 0.32 4.63 -7.94
C ALA A 190 1.52 3.82 -8.43
N ILE A 191 2.42 3.53 -7.49
CA ILE A 191 3.59 2.65 -7.62
C ILE A 191 3.65 1.72 -6.43
N ASP A 192 4.51 0.70 -6.47
CA ASP A 192 4.88 -0.16 -5.33
C ASP A 192 3.73 -0.90 -4.63
N PRO A 193 2.88 -1.61 -5.37
CA PRO A 193 1.84 -2.43 -4.75
C PRO A 193 2.42 -3.68 -4.09
N LYS A 194 1.77 -4.12 -3.03
CA LYS A 194 1.96 -5.45 -2.44
C LYS A 194 1.07 -6.49 -3.09
N GLY A 195 -0.17 -6.12 -3.44
CA GLY A 195 -1.17 -6.98 -4.04
C GLY A 195 -1.89 -7.84 -3.01
N VAL A 196 -3.13 -7.50 -2.73
CA VAL A 196 -3.99 -8.26 -1.82
C VAL A 196 -5.38 -8.43 -2.41
N ILE A 197 -5.99 -9.58 -2.20
CA ILE A 197 -7.37 -9.84 -2.58
C ILE A 197 -8.29 -9.44 -1.43
N GLY A 198 -9.16 -8.45 -1.69
CA GLY A 198 -10.08 -7.92 -0.69
C GLY A 198 -11.18 -7.04 -1.26
N ALA A 199 -12.09 -6.60 -0.39
CA ALA A 199 -13.08 -5.59 -0.72
C ALA A 199 -12.43 -4.19 -0.78
N ILE A 200 -13.04 -3.28 -1.55
CA ILE A 200 -12.46 -1.95 -1.80
C ILE A 200 -12.25 -1.14 -0.52
N GLU A 201 -13.05 -1.33 0.52
CA GLU A 201 -12.91 -0.66 1.80
C GLU A 201 -11.59 -1.00 2.50
N TYR A 202 -11.00 -2.15 2.17
CA TYR A 202 -9.67 -2.50 2.65
C TYR A 202 -8.59 -1.55 2.13
N GLU A 203 -8.71 -1.06 0.90
CA GLU A 203 -7.66 -0.27 0.23
C GLU A 203 -7.32 1.05 0.95
N ILE A 204 -8.31 1.67 1.62
CA ILE A 204 -8.08 2.99 2.23
C ILE A 204 -7.24 2.96 3.52
N GLY A 205 -7.06 1.79 4.12
CA GLY A 205 -6.41 1.69 5.43
C GLY A 205 -4.98 2.25 5.45
N ALA A 206 -4.19 2.04 4.39
CA ALA A 206 -2.84 2.61 4.28
C ALA A 206 -2.89 4.14 4.14
N GLY A 207 -3.85 4.67 3.38
CA GLY A 207 -4.07 6.11 3.24
C GLY A 207 -4.46 6.79 4.55
N LEU A 208 -5.25 6.12 5.40
CA LEU A 208 -5.69 6.68 6.69
C LEU A 208 -4.53 6.87 7.69
N ARG A 209 -3.48 6.02 7.67
CA ARG A 209 -2.35 6.04 8.61
C ARG A 209 -1.11 6.77 8.12
N ASN A 210 -1.20 7.53 7.04
CA ASN A 210 -0.08 8.25 6.44
C ASN A 210 -0.41 9.72 6.18
N PRO A 211 0.61 10.61 6.11
CA PRO A 211 2.06 10.36 6.26
C PRO A 211 2.46 9.99 7.70
N CYS A 212 3.16 8.86 7.86
CA CYS A 212 3.41 8.26 9.20
C CYS A 212 4.36 9.07 10.09
N GLU A 213 5.22 9.94 9.53
CA GLU A 213 6.12 10.81 10.24
C GLU A 213 5.42 11.98 10.97
N LYS A 214 4.15 12.25 10.63
CA LYS A 214 3.33 13.28 11.28
C LYS A 214 1.98 12.73 11.72
N PRO A 215 1.96 11.82 12.69
CA PRO A 215 0.71 11.17 13.11
C PRO A 215 -0.32 12.16 13.67
N GLU A 216 0.09 13.34 14.14
CA GLU A 216 -0.82 14.42 14.56
C GLU A 216 -1.71 14.94 13.42
N MET A 217 -1.36 14.71 12.16
CA MET A 217 -2.17 15.13 11.03
C MET A 217 -3.40 14.23 10.83
N PHE A 218 -3.27 12.93 11.06
CA PHE A 218 -4.34 11.98 10.79
C PHE A 218 -4.94 11.31 12.03
N ALA A 219 -4.19 11.25 13.16
CA ALA A 219 -4.60 10.56 14.37
C ALA A 219 -5.54 11.42 15.21
N SER A 220 -6.65 11.89 14.64
CA SER A 220 -7.74 12.54 15.33
C SER A 220 -9.10 12.10 14.75
N PRO A 221 -10.15 11.95 15.57
CA PRO A 221 -11.49 11.60 15.08
C PRO A 221 -11.97 12.52 13.94
N VAL A 222 -11.72 13.83 14.08
CA VAL A 222 -12.14 14.84 13.10
C VAL A 222 -11.46 14.62 11.74
N THR A 223 -10.15 14.35 11.71
CA THR A 223 -9.43 14.11 10.46
C THR A 223 -9.84 12.78 9.84
N VAL A 224 -10.00 11.74 10.66
CA VAL A 224 -10.48 10.42 10.20
C VAL A 224 -11.85 10.57 9.53
N GLU A 225 -12.80 11.25 10.18
CA GLU A 225 -14.13 11.46 9.60
C GLU A 225 -14.10 12.28 8.30
N LYS A 226 -13.23 13.30 8.19
CA LYS A 226 -13.08 14.08 6.96
C LYS A 226 -12.55 13.21 5.82
N ARG A 227 -11.48 12.45 6.07
CA ARG A 227 -10.91 11.53 5.07
C ARG A 227 -11.93 10.47 4.65
N LEU A 228 -12.64 9.87 5.60
CA LEU A 228 -13.69 8.87 5.30
C LEU A 228 -14.82 9.45 4.46
N LYS A 229 -15.32 10.65 4.76
CA LYS A 229 -16.33 11.32 3.94
C LYS A 229 -15.87 11.54 2.50
N CYS A 230 -14.61 11.88 2.31
CA CYS A 230 -14.02 12.01 0.98
C CYS A 230 -14.03 10.66 0.24
N PHE A 231 -13.50 9.60 0.85
CA PHE A 231 -13.52 8.26 0.27
C PHE A 231 -14.94 7.74 0.00
N GLU A 232 -15.86 7.93 0.94
CA GLU A 232 -17.28 7.58 0.78
C GLU A 232 -17.88 8.25 -0.45
N SER A 233 -17.73 9.57 -0.57
CA SER A 233 -18.33 10.35 -1.66
C SER A 233 -17.79 9.94 -3.04
N LYS A 234 -16.51 9.64 -3.13
CA LYS A 234 -15.80 9.31 -4.39
C LYS A 234 -15.92 7.84 -4.78
N LEU A 235 -15.87 6.93 -3.81
CA LEU A 235 -15.78 5.48 -4.03
C LEU A 235 -17.07 4.73 -3.68
N LYS A 236 -18.07 5.41 -3.12
CA LYS A 236 -19.34 4.82 -2.67
C LYS A 236 -19.15 3.71 -1.63
N LEU A 237 -18.18 3.89 -0.73
CA LEU A 237 -17.91 2.94 0.34
C LEU A 237 -19.03 2.93 1.38
N GLU A 238 -19.18 1.81 2.07
CA GLU A 238 -20.00 1.74 3.29
C GLU A 238 -19.18 2.35 4.46
N PRO A 239 -19.60 3.53 5.03
CA PRO A 239 -18.74 4.28 5.97
C PRO A 239 -18.33 3.49 7.21
N ASP A 240 -19.29 2.75 7.80
CA ASP A 240 -19.03 1.97 9.01
C ASP A 240 -18.04 0.83 8.74
N ARG A 241 -18.12 0.20 7.56
CA ARG A 241 -17.15 -0.82 7.13
C ARG A 241 -15.77 -0.24 6.84
N ALA A 242 -15.73 0.90 6.18
CA ALA A 242 -14.49 1.61 5.89
C ALA A 242 -13.77 2.03 7.18
N LEU A 243 -14.51 2.54 8.16
CA LEU A 243 -14.00 2.88 9.49
C LEU A 243 -13.48 1.64 10.23
N ALA A 244 -14.26 0.55 10.21
CA ALA A 244 -13.90 -0.71 10.84
C ALA A 244 -12.63 -1.31 10.22
N TRP A 245 -12.48 -1.29 8.91
CA TRP A 245 -11.24 -1.68 8.21
C TRP A 245 -10.08 -0.78 8.61
N GLY A 246 -10.29 0.55 8.69
CA GLY A 246 -9.27 1.49 9.15
C GLY A 246 -8.72 1.14 10.53
N PHE A 247 -9.60 0.83 11.50
CA PHE A 247 -9.22 0.40 12.85
C PHE A 247 -8.46 -0.92 12.82
N ALA A 248 -9.04 -1.95 12.22
CA ALA A 248 -8.47 -3.29 12.23
C ALA A 248 -7.10 -3.34 11.52
N GLN A 249 -6.95 -2.64 10.40
CA GLN A 249 -5.66 -2.51 9.72
C GLN A 249 -4.64 -1.67 10.49
N ALA A 250 -5.06 -0.66 11.24
CA ALA A 250 -4.16 0.11 12.08
C ALA A 250 -3.55 -0.79 13.16
N VAL A 251 -4.35 -1.63 13.82
CA VAL A 251 -3.84 -2.62 14.78
C VAL A 251 -2.90 -3.64 14.10
N LEU A 252 -3.28 -4.16 12.94
CA LEU A 252 -2.44 -5.10 12.18
C LEU A 252 -1.11 -4.47 11.74
N SER A 253 -1.13 -3.20 11.33
CA SER A 253 0.08 -2.47 10.95
C SER A 253 1.04 -2.27 12.14
N ALA A 254 0.53 -2.06 13.36
CA ALA A 254 1.36 -2.04 14.56
C ALA A 254 1.99 -3.42 14.83
N ILE A 255 1.25 -4.51 14.59
CA ILE A 255 1.79 -5.88 14.71
C ILE A 255 2.92 -6.09 13.69
N TRP A 256 2.75 -5.69 12.44
CA TRP A 256 3.83 -5.78 11.44
C TRP A 256 5.07 -4.99 11.84
N SER A 257 4.92 -3.82 12.48
CA SER A 257 6.08 -3.09 13.02
C SER A 257 6.86 -3.93 14.04
N VAL A 258 6.17 -4.68 14.91
CA VAL A 258 6.83 -5.61 15.86
C VAL A 258 7.47 -6.79 15.12
N GLU A 259 6.78 -7.39 14.13
CA GLU A 259 7.33 -8.48 13.30
C GLU A 259 8.59 -8.05 12.54
N ASP A 260 8.66 -6.78 12.13
CA ASP A 260 9.83 -6.16 11.46
C ASP A 260 10.96 -5.77 12.44
N GLY A 261 10.76 -6.00 13.74
CA GLY A 261 11.76 -5.74 14.78
C GLY A 261 11.79 -4.31 15.30
N PHE A 262 10.79 -3.49 15.00
CA PHE A 262 10.67 -2.15 15.58
C PHE A 262 9.99 -2.20 16.95
N ALA A 263 10.46 -1.34 17.86
CA ALA A 263 9.76 -1.12 19.12
C ALA A 263 8.42 -0.39 18.87
N VAL A 264 7.36 -0.86 19.50
CA VAL A 264 6.02 -0.30 19.39
C VAL A 264 5.55 0.17 20.76
N ASP A 265 5.24 1.46 20.86
CA ASP A 265 4.70 2.11 22.06
C ASP A 265 3.47 2.97 21.70
N ALA A 266 2.94 3.72 22.66
CA ALA A 266 1.80 4.61 22.45
C ALA A 266 2.04 5.72 21.41
N GLY A 267 3.29 5.99 21.05
CA GLY A 267 3.67 6.94 19.99
C GLY A 267 3.60 6.35 18.59
N ASN A 268 3.44 5.03 18.45
CA ASN A 268 3.36 4.37 17.15
C ASN A 268 2.21 4.96 16.33
N PRO A 269 2.45 5.40 15.07
CA PRO A 269 1.45 6.06 14.25
C PRO A 269 0.19 5.24 14.03
N SER A 270 0.33 3.93 13.89
CA SER A 270 -0.80 3.03 13.67
C SER A 270 -1.64 2.85 14.93
N LEU A 271 -1.03 2.76 16.12
CA LEU A 271 -1.77 2.73 17.39
C LEU A 271 -2.49 4.06 17.64
N ARG A 272 -1.85 5.19 17.37
CA ARG A 272 -2.50 6.51 17.47
C ARG A 272 -3.72 6.63 16.54
N LEU A 273 -3.66 6.06 15.34
CA LEU A 273 -4.83 6.00 14.47
C LEU A 273 -5.93 5.10 15.05
N ALA A 274 -5.59 3.92 15.56
CA ALA A 274 -6.55 3.03 16.20
C ALA A 274 -7.27 3.72 17.37
N ASP A 275 -6.51 4.43 18.22
CA ASP A 275 -7.05 5.21 19.33
C ASP A 275 -7.98 6.36 18.87
N ALA A 276 -7.67 6.98 17.73
CA ALA A 276 -8.52 8.03 17.15
C ALA A 276 -9.83 7.48 16.55
N ILE A 277 -9.79 6.26 16.00
CA ILE A 277 -10.96 5.61 15.39
C ILE A 277 -11.87 5.01 16.46
N TRP A 278 -11.32 4.41 17.52
CA TRP A 278 -12.09 3.65 18.51
C TRP A 278 -13.31 4.39 19.07
N PRO A 279 -13.25 5.68 19.46
CA PRO A 279 -14.39 6.40 20.01
C PRO A 279 -15.53 6.63 19.04
N ILE A 280 -15.29 6.57 17.73
CA ILE A 280 -16.27 6.82 16.66
C ILE A 280 -16.70 5.53 15.96
N LEU A 281 -16.08 4.40 16.29
CA LEU A 281 -16.46 3.08 15.81
C LEU A 281 -17.71 2.61 16.58
N LYS A 282 -18.80 2.35 15.87
CA LYS A 282 -20.12 1.95 16.43
C LYS A 282 -20.33 0.43 16.45
#